data_811cd0e8b2136c8bccceb9258b3fd1d7
#
_entry.id   811cd0e8b2136c8bccceb9258b3fd1d7
#
_cell.length_a   1.000
_cell.length_b   1.000
_cell.length_c   1.000
_cell.angle_alpha   90.00
_cell.angle_beta   90.00
_cell.angle_gamma   90.00
#
_symmetry.space_group_name_H-M   'P 1'
#
loop_
_entity.id
_entity.type
_entity.pdbx_description
1 polymer ?
#
loop_
_entity_poly.entity_id
_entity_poly.type
_entity_poly.pdbx_seq_one_letter_code
_entity_poly.pdbx_strand_id
1 'polypeptide(L)'
;MNYGMIFYILGMASGCEALFLLLPILVSLIYGESVLSSYLISCGICALFCGVSTLRKPKKITLYTKEGLVAVALVWIWFSVFGAVPFMLTGEIPNFFDAFFEVSSGFTTTGASILTYVEALSRASLFWRSFTHWVGGMGILVFILAFIPNKGNGTIVHLMKAESPGPNVSKLVPKIRYTAAILYAIYFGMTLIQIILLLISKMPLFDTLCITFGTAGTGGFSIKSDGCAGYTMLQQGIITTFMILFGVNFTFYFCILKKKIKQVSSMTEVLAYLAIIAASILAITFNISGGFSSLFQAFHHAAFQVGSIITTTGFSTVDFNQWPGFSRTILVTLMFVGACAGSTGGGIKVSRILLLLKGIGREISLALHPRSVKRVRMEGRTVETEVIRSVNAYLALYMIIFVASVLIVSLDEKDLVTNFTAVAATLNNV
;
A
#
# COMPACT_ATOMS: atom_id res chain seq x y z
N MET A 1 -26.35 -5.29 -14.70
CA MET A 1 -25.54 -4.67 -13.66
C MET A 1 -26.41 -4.02 -12.61
N ASN A 2 -26.14 -4.22 -11.32
CA ASN A 2 -26.97 -3.68 -10.23
C ASN A 2 -26.51 -2.27 -9.82
N TYR A 3 -26.88 -1.26 -10.63
CA TYR A 3 -26.50 0.13 -10.40
C TYR A 3 -26.97 0.68 -9.04
N GLY A 4 -28.17 0.27 -8.58
CA GLY A 4 -28.67 0.69 -7.27
C GLY A 4 -27.81 0.23 -6.10
N MET A 5 -27.23 -0.98 -6.19
CA MET A 5 -26.31 -1.48 -5.17
C MET A 5 -24.96 -0.78 -5.23
N ILE A 6 -24.44 -0.48 -6.43
CA ILE A 6 -23.19 0.28 -6.59
C ILE A 6 -23.36 1.69 -5.98
N PHE A 7 -24.47 2.40 -6.31
CA PHE A 7 -24.76 3.72 -5.75
C PHE A 7 -24.90 3.71 -4.22
N TYR A 8 -25.51 2.66 -3.68
CA TYR A 8 -25.62 2.47 -2.23
C TYR A 8 -24.23 2.27 -1.57
N ILE A 9 -23.33 1.49 -2.22
CA ILE A 9 -21.96 1.30 -1.74
C ILE A 9 -21.17 2.62 -1.77
N LEU A 10 -21.30 3.41 -2.85
CA LEU A 10 -20.66 4.73 -2.93
C LEU A 10 -21.17 5.67 -1.84
N GLY A 11 -22.46 5.62 -1.52
CA GLY A 11 -23.01 6.40 -0.41
C GLY A 11 -22.46 5.99 0.95
N MET A 12 -22.34 4.70 1.20
CA MET A 12 -21.68 4.22 2.43
C MET A 12 -20.20 4.61 2.49
N ALA A 13 -19.52 4.57 1.35
CA ALA A 13 -18.14 5.03 1.22
C ALA A 13 -18.03 6.50 1.62
N SER A 14 -18.88 7.38 1.06
CA SER A 14 -18.92 8.81 1.43
C SER A 14 -19.19 9.03 2.93
N GLY A 15 -20.05 8.21 3.53
CA GLY A 15 -20.27 8.26 4.98
C GLY A 15 -19.04 7.92 5.80
N CYS A 16 -18.26 6.92 5.36
CA CYS A 16 -16.97 6.60 5.97
C CYS A 16 -15.97 7.76 5.81
N GLU A 17 -15.92 8.36 4.62
CA GLU A 17 -15.04 9.50 4.35
C GLU A 17 -15.41 10.72 5.21
N ALA A 18 -16.70 11.00 5.38
CA ALA A 18 -17.17 12.04 6.30
C ALA A 18 -16.69 11.79 7.74
N LEU A 19 -16.73 10.53 8.21
CA LEU A 19 -16.19 10.17 9.54
C LEU A 19 -14.66 10.36 9.60
N PHE A 20 -13.95 10.05 8.55
CA PHE A 20 -12.49 10.22 8.49
C PHE A 20 -12.10 11.69 8.49
N LEU A 21 -12.86 12.56 7.82
CA LEU A 21 -12.66 14.01 7.80
C LEU A 21 -12.85 14.67 9.17
N LEU A 22 -13.51 14.02 10.13
CA LEU A 22 -13.59 14.52 11.51
C LEU A 22 -12.22 14.60 12.19
N LEU A 23 -11.25 13.78 11.79
CA LEU A 23 -9.91 13.77 12.38
C LEU A 23 -9.11 15.03 11.99
N PRO A 24 -8.94 15.39 10.70
CA PRO A 24 -8.29 16.66 10.35
C PRO A 24 -9.07 17.89 10.85
N ILE A 25 -10.40 17.83 10.99
CA ILE A 25 -11.19 18.89 11.67
C ILE A 25 -10.72 19.04 13.12
N LEU A 26 -10.55 17.94 13.84
CA LEU A 26 -10.04 17.95 15.20
C LEU A 26 -8.62 18.53 15.27
N VAL A 27 -7.75 18.15 14.33
CA VAL A 27 -6.38 18.71 14.23
C VAL A 27 -6.44 20.21 13.99
N SER A 28 -7.26 20.70 13.04
CA SER A 28 -7.43 22.13 12.78
C SER A 28 -7.91 22.90 13.99
N LEU A 29 -8.81 22.31 14.78
CA LEU A 29 -9.29 22.92 16.06
C LEU A 29 -8.18 23.00 17.11
N ILE A 30 -7.38 21.92 17.28
CA ILE A 30 -6.29 21.90 18.27
C ILE A 30 -5.22 22.93 17.96
N TYR A 31 -4.90 23.12 16.68
CA TYR A 31 -3.85 24.05 16.24
C TYR A 31 -4.38 25.46 15.90
N GLY A 32 -5.70 25.70 15.97
CA GLY A 32 -6.32 27.00 15.69
C GLY A 32 -6.15 27.47 14.25
N GLU A 33 -6.20 26.56 13.27
CA GLU A 33 -5.97 26.87 11.87
C GLU A 33 -7.22 27.43 11.18
N SER A 34 -7.01 28.30 10.19
CA SER A 34 -8.09 28.93 9.41
C SER A 34 -8.80 27.98 8.45
N VAL A 35 -8.22 26.80 8.19
CA VAL A 35 -8.73 25.80 7.24
C VAL A 35 -9.92 24.98 7.75
N LEU A 36 -10.32 25.19 9.01
CA LEU A 36 -11.43 24.48 9.67
C LEU A 36 -12.73 24.48 8.86
N SER A 37 -13.11 25.65 8.31
CA SER A 37 -14.34 25.79 7.51
C SER A 37 -14.33 24.92 6.26
N SER A 38 -13.20 24.81 5.59
CA SER A 38 -13.03 24.00 4.38
C SER A 38 -13.23 22.50 4.65
N TYR A 39 -12.68 22.01 5.76
CA TYR A 39 -12.86 20.62 6.20
C TYR A 39 -14.30 20.33 6.67
N LEU A 40 -14.95 21.27 7.35
CA LEU A 40 -16.36 21.15 7.75
C LEU A 40 -17.29 21.09 6.53
N ILE A 41 -17.08 21.96 5.53
CA ILE A 41 -17.85 21.94 4.29
C ILE A 41 -17.67 20.60 3.56
N SER A 42 -16.43 20.12 3.42
CA SER A 42 -16.13 18.85 2.78
C SER A 42 -16.78 17.67 3.49
N CYS A 43 -16.72 17.63 4.83
CA CYS A 43 -17.41 16.65 5.66
C CYS A 43 -18.93 16.71 5.44
N GLY A 44 -19.50 17.91 5.39
CA GLY A 44 -20.93 18.12 5.10
C GLY A 44 -21.36 17.61 3.73
N ILE A 45 -20.57 17.84 2.69
CA ILE A 45 -20.81 17.33 1.33
C ILE A 45 -20.83 15.79 1.33
N CYS A 46 -19.83 15.14 1.94
CA CYS A 46 -19.76 13.68 2.05
C CYS A 46 -20.95 13.10 2.84
N ALA A 47 -21.31 13.73 3.95
CA ALA A 47 -22.44 13.33 4.79
C ALA A 47 -23.79 13.48 4.05
N LEU A 48 -23.99 14.58 3.32
CA LEU A 48 -25.16 14.82 2.50
C LEU A 48 -25.31 13.76 1.42
N PHE A 49 -24.22 13.46 0.70
CA PHE A 49 -24.25 12.43 -0.33
C PHE A 49 -24.55 11.04 0.26
N CYS A 50 -23.96 10.71 1.41
CA CYS A 50 -24.27 9.49 2.16
C CYS A 50 -25.77 9.43 2.50
N GLY A 51 -26.35 10.50 3.04
CA GLY A 51 -27.77 10.60 3.37
C GLY A 51 -28.64 10.32 2.16
N VAL A 52 -28.44 11.05 1.07
CA VAL A 52 -29.24 10.94 -0.17
C VAL A 52 -29.14 9.54 -0.77
N SER A 53 -27.95 8.96 -0.87
CA SER A 53 -27.71 7.68 -1.53
C SER A 53 -28.19 6.47 -0.70
N THR A 54 -28.24 6.60 0.63
CA THR A 54 -28.69 5.52 1.53
C THR A 54 -30.17 5.57 1.88
N LEU A 55 -30.88 6.67 1.58
CA LEU A 55 -32.33 6.79 1.80
C LEU A 55 -33.14 5.68 1.11
N ARG A 56 -32.72 5.25 -0.08
CA ARG A 56 -33.37 4.16 -0.82
C ARG A 56 -32.50 2.91 -0.81
N LYS A 57 -32.85 1.97 0.07
CA LYS A 57 -32.20 0.65 0.08
C LYS A 57 -32.44 -0.08 -1.24
N PRO A 58 -31.40 -0.66 -1.88
CA PRO A 58 -31.55 -1.39 -3.12
C PRO A 58 -32.44 -2.62 -2.94
N LYS A 59 -33.36 -2.84 -3.90
CA LYS A 59 -34.30 -3.99 -3.89
C LYS A 59 -33.54 -5.34 -3.99
N LYS A 60 -32.42 -5.37 -4.72
CA LYS A 60 -31.55 -6.55 -4.87
C LYS A 60 -30.19 -6.27 -4.22
N ILE A 61 -29.82 -7.05 -3.22
CA ILE A 61 -28.57 -6.88 -2.45
C ILE A 61 -27.43 -7.76 -2.99
N THR A 62 -27.70 -8.57 -4.03
CA THR A 62 -26.71 -9.48 -4.62
C THR A 62 -25.76 -8.73 -5.54
N LEU A 63 -24.46 -8.93 -5.35
CA LEU A 63 -23.37 -8.50 -6.23
C LEU A 63 -22.66 -9.73 -6.80
N TYR A 64 -22.45 -9.73 -8.11
CA TYR A 64 -21.60 -10.71 -8.80
C TYR A 64 -20.17 -10.16 -8.93
N THR A 65 -19.22 -11.02 -9.33
CA THR A 65 -17.80 -10.66 -9.45
C THR A 65 -17.54 -9.41 -10.30
N LYS A 66 -18.25 -9.30 -11.46
CA LYS A 66 -18.13 -8.14 -12.36
C LYS A 66 -18.55 -6.83 -11.68
N GLU A 67 -19.66 -6.87 -10.97
CA GLU A 67 -20.20 -5.70 -10.25
C GLU A 67 -19.32 -5.34 -9.05
N GLY A 68 -18.75 -6.35 -8.39
CA GLY A 68 -17.77 -6.15 -7.31
C GLY A 68 -16.54 -5.39 -7.80
N LEU A 69 -15.93 -5.81 -8.92
CA LEU A 69 -14.76 -5.13 -9.50
C LEU A 69 -15.05 -3.68 -9.88
N VAL A 70 -16.22 -3.44 -10.51
CA VAL A 70 -16.65 -2.07 -10.87
C VAL A 70 -16.89 -1.23 -9.62
N ALA A 71 -17.53 -1.78 -8.59
CA ALA A 71 -17.76 -1.07 -7.33
C ALA A 71 -16.45 -0.69 -6.65
N VAL A 72 -15.47 -1.61 -6.62
CA VAL A 72 -14.11 -1.35 -6.08
C VAL A 72 -13.46 -0.17 -6.80
N ALA A 73 -13.38 -0.22 -8.13
CA ALA A 73 -12.74 0.83 -8.92
C ALA A 73 -13.45 2.19 -8.72
N LEU A 74 -14.78 2.21 -8.70
CA LEU A 74 -15.55 3.44 -8.49
C LEU A 74 -15.37 4.00 -7.07
N VAL A 75 -15.26 3.17 -6.04
CA VAL A 75 -15.00 3.63 -4.67
C VAL A 75 -13.66 4.33 -4.56
N TRP A 76 -12.59 3.81 -5.15
CA TRP A 76 -11.27 4.45 -5.16
C TRP A 76 -11.30 5.82 -5.85
N ILE A 77 -11.94 5.92 -7.02
CA ILE A 77 -12.14 7.18 -7.73
C ILE A 77 -12.95 8.15 -6.87
N TRP A 78 -14.00 7.65 -6.23
CA TRP A 78 -14.89 8.44 -5.38
C TRP A 78 -14.18 9.07 -4.19
N PHE A 79 -13.43 8.28 -3.44
CA PHE A 79 -12.60 8.77 -2.34
C PHE A 79 -11.57 9.79 -2.79
N SER A 80 -10.97 9.58 -3.97
CA SER A 80 -10.01 10.55 -4.51
C SER A 80 -10.65 11.87 -4.89
N VAL A 81 -11.87 11.86 -5.44
CA VAL A 81 -12.62 13.08 -5.80
C VAL A 81 -13.05 13.85 -4.56
N PHE A 82 -13.67 13.19 -3.59
CA PHE A 82 -14.18 13.87 -2.40
C PHE A 82 -13.09 14.24 -1.41
N GLY A 83 -12.06 13.40 -1.27
CA GLY A 83 -10.89 13.70 -0.47
C GLY A 83 -10.02 14.84 -1.00
N ALA A 84 -10.16 15.20 -2.30
CA ALA A 84 -9.51 16.36 -2.89
C ALA A 84 -10.22 17.68 -2.56
N VAL A 85 -11.52 17.64 -2.23
CA VAL A 85 -12.32 18.85 -1.96
C VAL A 85 -11.72 19.72 -0.86
N PRO A 86 -11.24 19.22 0.29
CA PRO A 86 -10.61 20.04 1.32
C PRO A 86 -9.43 20.86 0.79
N PHE A 87 -8.53 20.25 -0.01
CA PHE A 87 -7.35 20.92 -0.57
C PHE A 87 -7.70 22.07 -1.52
N MET A 88 -8.78 21.89 -2.30
CA MET A 88 -9.27 22.94 -3.20
C MET A 88 -9.91 24.10 -2.41
N LEU A 89 -10.72 23.79 -1.39
CA LEU A 89 -11.42 24.79 -0.58
C LEU A 89 -10.48 25.56 0.34
N THR A 90 -9.37 24.97 0.78
CA THR A 90 -8.32 25.66 1.53
C THR A 90 -7.49 26.59 0.64
N GLY A 91 -7.47 26.34 -0.67
CA GLY A 91 -6.59 27.01 -1.62
C GLY A 91 -5.14 26.53 -1.59
N GLU A 92 -4.82 25.50 -0.80
CA GLU A 92 -3.46 24.92 -0.71
C GLU A 92 -3.10 24.17 -1.98
N ILE A 93 -4.07 23.50 -2.62
CA ILE A 93 -3.95 22.89 -3.93
C ILE A 93 -5.20 23.26 -4.73
N PRO A 94 -5.21 24.44 -5.38
CA PRO A 94 -6.43 24.98 -5.98
C PRO A 94 -6.87 24.26 -7.25
N ASN A 95 -5.93 23.64 -7.97
CA ASN A 95 -6.24 22.88 -9.19
C ASN A 95 -6.85 21.51 -8.84
N PHE A 96 -8.00 21.20 -9.44
CA PHE A 96 -8.69 19.92 -9.22
C PHE A 96 -7.83 18.70 -9.60
N PHE A 97 -7.14 18.73 -10.73
CA PHE A 97 -6.34 17.57 -11.17
C PHE A 97 -5.15 17.32 -10.26
N ASP A 98 -4.53 18.37 -9.77
CA ASP A 98 -3.41 18.30 -8.82
C ASP A 98 -3.89 17.78 -7.46
N ALA A 99 -5.01 18.30 -6.94
CA ALA A 99 -5.62 17.83 -5.69
C ALA A 99 -6.09 16.38 -5.80
N PHE A 100 -6.71 16.01 -6.94
CA PHE A 100 -7.11 14.63 -7.23
C PHE A 100 -5.92 13.68 -7.29
N PHE A 101 -4.83 14.08 -7.95
CA PHE A 101 -3.59 13.30 -8.01
C PHE A 101 -3.01 13.07 -6.61
N GLU A 102 -2.88 14.13 -5.81
CA GLU A 102 -2.32 14.06 -4.45
C GLU A 102 -3.14 13.11 -3.57
N VAL A 103 -4.47 13.21 -3.60
CA VAL A 103 -5.35 12.37 -2.80
C VAL A 103 -5.47 10.95 -3.35
N SER A 104 -5.47 10.79 -4.68
CA SER A 104 -5.42 9.47 -5.30
C SER A 104 -4.15 8.75 -4.89
N SER A 105 -2.99 9.42 -4.96
CA SER A 105 -1.71 8.92 -4.47
C SER A 105 -1.78 8.57 -2.98
N GLY A 106 -2.48 9.38 -2.19
CA GLY A 106 -2.73 9.13 -0.77
C GLY A 106 -3.50 7.83 -0.52
N PHE A 107 -4.69 7.70 -1.08
CA PHE A 107 -5.54 6.52 -0.85
C PHE A 107 -5.01 5.25 -1.49
N THR A 108 -4.36 5.33 -2.65
CA THR A 108 -3.69 4.17 -3.25
C THR A 108 -2.37 3.84 -2.59
N THR A 109 -1.93 4.65 -1.62
CA THR A 109 -0.65 4.47 -0.91
C THR A 109 0.58 4.53 -1.81
N THR A 110 0.51 5.33 -2.89
CA THR A 110 1.61 5.49 -3.85
C THR A 110 2.71 6.40 -3.33
N GLY A 111 2.34 7.50 -2.62
CA GLY A 111 3.29 8.47 -2.07
C GLY A 111 3.88 9.46 -3.08
N ALA A 112 3.52 9.37 -4.35
CA ALA A 112 3.89 10.37 -5.34
C ALA A 112 3.17 11.70 -5.04
N SER A 113 3.89 12.81 -5.02
CA SER A 113 3.37 14.14 -4.67
C SER A 113 3.69 15.18 -5.72
N ILE A 114 2.77 16.10 -5.94
CA ILE A 114 2.97 17.30 -6.76
C ILE A 114 3.63 18.44 -5.97
N LEU A 115 3.69 18.30 -4.64
CA LEU A 115 4.17 19.35 -3.76
C LEU A 115 5.70 19.40 -3.76
N THR A 116 6.25 20.56 -4.08
CA THR A 116 7.69 20.82 -3.99
C THR A 116 8.12 21.24 -2.58
N TYR A 117 7.20 21.84 -1.81
CA TYR A 117 7.43 22.28 -0.44
C TYR A 117 6.24 21.87 0.45
N VAL A 118 6.41 20.75 1.14
CA VAL A 118 5.35 20.09 1.91
C VAL A 118 4.98 20.86 3.17
N GLU A 119 5.96 21.53 3.78
CA GLU A 119 5.80 22.30 5.03
C GLU A 119 4.91 23.54 4.87
N ALA A 120 4.58 23.95 3.64
CA ALA A 120 3.65 25.05 3.39
C ALA A 120 2.20 24.69 3.70
N LEU A 121 1.86 23.41 3.77
CA LEU A 121 0.51 22.95 4.08
C LEU A 121 0.17 23.15 5.57
N SER A 122 -1.11 23.39 5.86
CA SER A 122 -1.64 23.33 7.22
C SER A 122 -1.44 21.94 7.85
N ARG A 123 -1.39 21.87 9.15
CA ARG A 123 -1.27 20.59 9.87
C ARG A 123 -2.48 19.69 9.64
N ALA A 124 -3.67 20.25 9.48
CA ALA A 124 -4.86 19.50 9.11
C ALA A 124 -4.68 18.80 7.77
N SER A 125 -4.12 19.50 6.77
CA SER A 125 -3.86 18.95 5.44
C SER A 125 -2.71 17.93 5.43
N LEU A 126 -1.62 18.18 6.17
CA LEU A 126 -0.55 17.20 6.37
C LEU A 126 -1.05 15.93 7.05
N PHE A 127 -1.91 16.08 8.06
CA PHE A 127 -2.54 14.95 8.73
C PHE A 127 -3.45 14.17 7.78
N TRP A 128 -4.29 14.87 7.00
CA TRP A 128 -5.18 14.23 6.03
C TRP A 128 -4.40 13.42 5.00
N ARG A 129 -3.35 13.98 4.39
CA ARG A 129 -2.44 13.26 3.48
C ARG A 129 -1.93 11.96 4.10
N SER A 130 -1.34 12.04 5.28
CA SER A 130 -0.78 10.86 5.96
C SER A 130 -1.86 9.85 6.36
N PHE A 131 -3.03 10.33 6.79
CA PHE A 131 -4.14 9.47 7.21
C PHE A 131 -4.77 8.73 6.03
N THR A 132 -4.81 9.32 4.82
CA THR A 132 -5.26 8.60 3.61
C THR A 132 -4.43 7.35 3.36
N HIS A 133 -3.12 7.36 3.60
CA HIS A 133 -2.28 6.16 3.53
C HIS A 133 -2.69 5.08 4.51
N TRP A 134 -2.98 5.47 5.76
CA TRP A 134 -3.40 4.50 6.78
C TRP A 134 -4.72 3.83 6.40
N VAL A 135 -5.66 4.59 5.89
CA VAL A 135 -6.95 4.08 5.40
C VAL A 135 -6.75 3.22 4.15
N GLY A 136 -5.90 3.65 3.22
CA GLY A 136 -5.60 2.95 1.98
C GLY A 136 -4.92 1.61 2.18
N GLY A 137 -3.94 1.53 3.09
CA GLY A 137 -3.09 0.36 3.30
C GLY A 137 -3.84 -0.91 3.67
N MET A 138 -4.97 -0.81 4.37
CA MET A 138 -5.81 -1.97 4.68
C MET A 138 -6.97 -2.22 3.71
N GLY A 139 -7.11 -1.35 2.70
CA GLY A 139 -8.18 -1.44 1.74
C GLY A 139 -9.53 -0.99 2.31
N ILE A 140 -10.04 0.08 1.77
CA ILE A 140 -11.29 0.74 2.19
C ILE A 140 -12.49 -0.20 2.15
N LEU A 141 -12.54 -1.08 1.15
CA LEU A 141 -13.67 -1.98 0.98
C LEU A 141 -13.77 -3.06 2.03
N VAL A 142 -12.64 -3.52 2.55
CA VAL A 142 -12.66 -4.46 3.69
C VAL A 142 -13.25 -3.75 4.91
N PHE A 143 -12.99 -2.44 5.09
CA PHE A 143 -13.64 -1.64 6.12
C PHE A 143 -15.16 -1.50 5.88
N ILE A 144 -15.58 -1.17 4.66
CA ILE A 144 -17.00 -1.05 4.28
C ILE A 144 -17.74 -2.40 4.46
N LEU A 145 -17.07 -3.53 4.24
CA LEU A 145 -17.65 -4.85 4.47
C LEU A 145 -18.10 -5.08 5.93
N ALA A 146 -17.52 -4.35 6.89
CA ALA A 146 -17.98 -4.40 8.27
C ALA A 146 -19.43 -3.88 8.42
N PHE A 147 -19.85 -2.95 7.57
CA PHE A 147 -21.14 -2.27 7.63
C PHE A 147 -22.19 -2.83 6.67
N ILE A 148 -21.82 -3.62 5.66
CA ILE A 148 -22.80 -4.22 4.73
C ILE A 148 -23.61 -5.31 5.46
N PRO A 149 -24.96 -5.26 5.43
CA PRO A 149 -25.81 -6.26 6.08
C PRO A 149 -25.58 -7.67 5.51
N ASN A 150 -25.51 -8.66 6.36
CA ASN A 150 -25.09 -10.04 6.08
C ASN A 150 -26.25 -10.87 5.44
N LYS A 151 -26.78 -10.46 4.28
CA LYS A 151 -27.86 -11.18 3.58
C LYS A 151 -27.40 -12.00 2.36
N GLY A 152 -26.14 -12.49 2.36
CA GLY A 152 -25.62 -13.41 1.34
C GLY A 152 -24.09 -13.52 1.36
N ASN A 153 -23.59 -14.73 1.66
CA ASN A 153 -22.14 -15.00 1.73
C ASN A 153 -21.37 -14.71 0.42
N GLY A 154 -22.05 -14.66 -0.74
CA GLY A 154 -21.43 -14.46 -2.04
C GLY A 154 -20.89 -13.03 -2.27
N THR A 155 -21.66 -12.01 -1.90
CA THR A 155 -21.32 -10.60 -2.14
C THR A 155 -19.98 -10.20 -1.47
N ILE A 156 -19.81 -10.60 -0.21
CA ILE A 156 -18.62 -10.30 0.58
C ILE A 156 -17.37 -10.98 -0.01
N VAL A 157 -17.50 -12.24 -0.48
CA VAL A 157 -16.41 -13.00 -1.12
C VAL A 157 -15.93 -12.32 -2.40
N HIS A 158 -16.87 -11.82 -3.21
CA HIS A 158 -16.53 -11.18 -4.49
C HIS A 158 -15.83 -9.84 -4.30
N LEU A 159 -16.24 -9.03 -3.32
CA LEU A 159 -15.57 -7.77 -2.98
C LEU A 159 -14.17 -8.00 -2.41
N MET A 160 -14.00 -8.92 -1.46
CA MET A 160 -12.67 -9.23 -0.93
C MET A 160 -11.70 -9.80 -1.96
N LYS A 161 -12.19 -10.65 -2.89
CA LYS A 161 -11.36 -11.17 -3.99
C LYS A 161 -10.95 -10.08 -4.97
N ALA A 162 -11.80 -9.06 -5.16
CA ALA A 162 -11.51 -7.94 -6.03
C ALA A 162 -10.43 -7.01 -5.45
N GLU A 163 -10.44 -6.81 -4.13
CA GLU A 163 -9.51 -5.89 -3.45
C GLU A 163 -8.18 -6.56 -3.05
N SER A 164 -8.20 -7.85 -2.73
CA SER A 164 -7.00 -8.61 -2.37
C SER A 164 -6.73 -9.73 -3.36
N PRO A 165 -6.23 -9.44 -4.58
CA PRO A 165 -5.93 -10.43 -5.59
C PRO A 165 -4.64 -11.16 -5.25
N GLY A 166 -4.70 -12.13 -4.34
CA GLY A 166 -3.60 -13.04 -4.04
C GLY A 166 -3.91 -14.46 -4.50
N PRO A 167 -2.88 -15.29 -4.82
CA PRO A 167 -3.09 -16.67 -5.25
C PRO A 167 -3.74 -17.56 -4.18
N ASN A 168 -3.77 -17.12 -2.92
CA ASN A 168 -4.41 -17.83 -1.83
C ASN A 168 -4.92 -16.84 -0.77
N VAL A 169 -6.19 -16.46 -0.84
CA VAL A 169 -6.87 -15.97 0.36
C VAL A 169 -7.12 -17.19 1.25
N SER A 170 -6.14 -17.55 2.08
CA SER A 170 -6.32 -18.61 3.05
C SER A 170 -7.45 -18.19 4.00
N LYS A 171 -8.52 -19.00 4.05
CA LYS A 171 -9.60 -18.79 5.01
C LYS A 171 -9.02 -19.01 6.41
N LEU A 172 -8.69 -17.93 7.11
CA LEU A 172 -8.16 -17.99 8.49
C LEU A 172 -9.22 -18.54 9.45
N VAL A 173 -10.46 -18.25 9.17
CA VAL A 173 -11.64 -18.73 9.94
C VAL A 173 -12.82 -18.96 9.00
N PRO A 174 -13.84 -19.76 9.41
CA PRO A 174 -14.98 -20.12 8.56
C PRO A 174 -15.79 -18.93 8.03
N LYS A 175 -15.81 -17.80 8.77
CA LYS A 175 -16.52 -16.58 8.37
C LYS A 175 -15.52 -15.50 7.93
N ILE A 176 -15.60 -15.08 6.69
CA ILE A 176 -14.71 -14.08 6.05
C ILE A 176 -14.65 -12.77 6.85
N ARG A 177 -15.77 -12.33 7.43
CA ARG A 177 -15.86 -11.12 8.25
C ARG A 177 -14.93 -11.18 9.48
N TYR A 178 -14.81 -12.35 10.12
CA TYR A 178 -13.88 -12.54 11.25
C TYR A 178 -12.42 -12.51 10.78
N THR A 179 -12.14 -13.03 9.59
CA THR A 179 -10.80 -12.92 8.99
C THR A 179 -10.42 -11.46 8.82
N ALA A 180 -11.28 -10.65 8.21
CA ALA A 180 -11.06 -9.22 8.05
C ALA A 180 -10.84 -8.52 9.39
N ALA A 181 -11.72 -8.76 10.38
CA ALA A 181 -11.60 -8.15 11.70
C ALA A 181 -10.26 -8.48 12.41
N ILE A 182 -9.78 -9.71 12.27
CA ILE A 182 -8.47 -10.12 12.83
C ILE A 182 -7.32 -9.39 12.13
N LEU A 183 -7.35 -9.30 10.80
CA LEU A 183 -6.31 -8.60 10.04
C LEU A 183 -6.28 -7.11 10.39
N TYR A 184 -7.46 -6.46 10.55
CA TYR A 184 -7.55 -5.08 11.03
C TYR A 184 -7.02 -4.92 12.46
N ALA A 185 -7.33 -5.85 13.35
CA ALA A 185 -6.83 -5.82 14.73
C ALA A 185 -5.30 -5.91 14.77
N ILE A 186 -4.69 -6.75 13.92
CA ILE A 186 -3.23 -6.86 13.80
C ILE A 186 -2.65 -5.55 13.25
N TYR A 187 -3.22 -5.01 12.18
CA TYR A 187 -2.79 -3.75 11.59
C TYR A 187 -2.83 -2.60 12.58
N PHE A 188 -3.95 -2.44 13.25
CA PHE A 188 -4.14 -1.42 14.29
C PHE A 188 -3.17 -1.61 15.45
N GLY A 189 -3.00 -2.86 15.93
CA GLY A 189 -2.06 -3.18 16.99
C GLY A 189 -0.62 -2.84 16.64
N MET A 190 -0.17 -3.17 15.42
CA MET A 190 1.17 -2.82 14.94
C MET A 190 1.33 -1.29 14.82
N THR A 191 0.31 -0.58 14.32
CA THR A 191 0.29 0.88 14.27
C THR A 191 0.47 1.49 15.66
N LEU A 192 -0.27 1.01 16.67
CA LEU A 192 -0.14 1.47 18.06
C LEU A 192 1.26 1.21 18.63
N ILE A 193 1.82 0.03 18.39
CA ILE A 193 3.18 -0.31 18.87
C ILE A 193 4.20 0.65 18.26
N GLN A 194 4.11 0.95 16.96
CA GLN A 194 5.02 1.90 16.31
C GLN A 194 4.88 3.30 16.91
N ILE A 195 3.64 3.80 17.11
CA ILE A 195 3.38 5.09 17.76
C ILE A 195 4.05 5.14 19.13
N ILE A 196 3.85 4.13 19.97
CA ILE A 196 4.44 4.07 21.32
C ILE A 196 5.96 4.12 21.26
N LEU A 197 6.60 3.35 20.38
CA LEU A 197 8.05 3.30 20.25
C LEU A 197 8.64 4.64 19.74
N LEU A 198 7.97 5.30 18.79
CA LEU A 198 8.41 6.61 18.30
C LEU A 198 8.23 7.70 19.36
N LEU A 199 7.15 7.67 20.16
CA LEU A 199 6.97 8.58 21.30
C LEU A 199 8.04 8.36 22.40
N ILE A 200 8.36 7.11 22.71
CA ILE A 200 9.45 6.78 23.64
C ILE A 200 10.79 7.33 23.12
N SER A 201 11.02 7.31 21.82
CA SER A 201 12.20 7.92 21.18
C SER A 201 12.18 9.45 21.15
N LYS A 202 11.18 10.10 21.82
CA LYS A 202 10.98 11.56 21.89
C LYS A 202 10.67 12.23 20.55
N MET A 203 10.05 11.51 19.61
CA MET A 203 9.50 12.12 18.39
C MET A 203 8.24 12.91 18.77
N PRO A 204 8.00 14.13 18.23
CA PRO A 204 6.78 14.90 18.47
C PRO A 204 5.52 14.10 18.09
N LEU A 205 4.44 14.23 18.85
CA LEU A 205 3.21 13.46 18.64
C LEU A 205 2.65 13.59 17.22
N PHE A 206 2.65 14.81 16.67
CA PHE A 206 2.14 15.06 15.32
C PHE A 206 2.98 14.30 14.26
N ASP A 207 4.32 14.43 14.31
CA ASP A 207 5.25 13.74 13.43
C ASP A 207 5.08 12.22 13.57
N THR A 208 4.98 11.75 14.82
CA THR A 208 4.78 10.32 15.14
C THR A 208 3.54 9.76 14.47
N LEU A 209 2.40 10.46 14.54
CA LEU A 209 1.15 10.02 13.92
C LEU A 209 1.26 9.99 12.40
N CYS A 210 1.71 11.09 11.79
CA CYS A 210 1.81 11.21 10.34
C CYS A 210 2.78 10.18 9.73
N ILE A 211 3.99 10.05 10.31
CA ILE A 211 4.99 9.09 9.85
C ILE A 211 4.52 7.65 10.07
N THR A 212 3.88 7.35 11.21
CA THR A 212 3.34 6.01 11.44
C THR A 212 2.24 5.65 10.44
N PHE A 213 1.36 6.58 10.08
CA PHE A 213 0.32 6.33 9.08
C PHE A 213 0.93 6.05 7.69
N GLY A 214 1.94 6.82 7.29
CA GLY A 214 2.69 6.57 6.07
C GLY A 214 3.43 5.24 6.08
N THR A 215 4.02 4.84 7.21
CA THR A 215 4.71 3.56 7.39
C THR A 215 3.72 2.39 7.34
N ALA A 216 2.63 2.47 8.10
CA ALA A 216 1.64 1.40 8.21
C ALA A 216 0.91 1.15 6.90
N GLY A 217 0.53 2.23 6.20
CA GLY A 217 -0.06 2.15 4.87
C GLY A 217 0.95 1.81 3.77
N THR A 218 2.27 1.84 4.08
CA THR A 218 3.36 1.73 3.10
C THR A 218 3.22 2.75 1.96
N GLY A 219 2.92 4.02 2.32
CA GLY A 219 2.57 5.05 1.34
C GLY A 219 3.60 6.18 1.18
N GLY A 220 4.41 6.49 2.21
CA GLY A 220 5.59 7.35 2.08
C GLY A 220 5.36 8.86 2.09
N PHE A 221 4.14 9.36 2.26
CA PHE A 221 3.97 10.80 2.48
C PHE A 221 4.67 11.25 3.76
N SER A 222 5.66 12.11 3.59
CA SER A 222 6.31 12.82 4.69
C SER A 222 5.61 14.15 4.97
N ILE A 223 5.81 14.66 6.19
CA ILE A 223 5.44 16.02 6.60
C ILE A 223 6.57 17.02 6.40
N LYS A 224 7.72 16.54 5.90
CA LYS A 224 8.91 17.33 5.60
C LYS A 224 9.40 17.02 4.20
N SER A 225 9.91 18.03 3.53
CA SER A 225 10.44 17.90 2.15
C SER A 225 11.71 17.06 2.09
N ASP A 226 12.47 16.94 3.20
CA ASP A 226 13.65 16.08 3.33
C ASP A 226 13.30 14.59 3.67
N GLY A 227 12.02 14.24 3.66
CA GLY A 227 11.55 12.90 3.98
C GLY A 227 11.78 12.56 5.46
N CYS A 228 12.59 11.54 5.72
CA CYS A 228 12.96 11.11 7.07
C CYS A 228 14.40 11.48 7.46
N ALA A 229 15.11 12.31 6.67
CA ALA A 229 16.52 12.66 6.93
C ALA A 229 16.71 13.40 8.27
N GLY A 230 15.78 14.30 8.62
CA GLY A 230 15.86 15.09 9.85
C GLY A 230 15.57 14.34 11.16
N TYR A 231 15.22 13.04 11.12
CA TYR A 231 14.97 12.24 12.32
C TYR A 231 16.24 11.54 12.81
N THR A 232 16.28 11.17 14.09
CA THR A 232 17.43 10.49 14.67
C THR A 232 17.60 9.07 14.12
N MET A 233 18.81 8.52 14.15
CA MET A 233 19.08 7.14 13.69
C MET A 233 18.19 6.10 14.40
N LEU A 234 17.87 6.30 15.68
CA LEU A 234 16.97 5.41 16.41
C LEU A 234 15.55 5.46 15.83
N GLN A 235 15.02 6.68 15.56
CA GLN A 235 13.70 6.87 14.97
C GLN A 235 13.63 6.29 13.56
N GLN A 236 14.65 6.55 12.74
CA GLN A 236 14.79 5.96 11.41
C GLN A 236 14.85 4.42 11.48
N GLY A 237 15.56 3.84 12.45
CA GLY A 237 15.65 2.41 12.68
C GLY A 237 14.30 1.78 13.05
N ILE A 238 13.49 2.46 13.89
CA ILE A 238 12.12 2.04 14.22
C ILE A 238 11.27 2.06 12.95
N ILE A 239 11.30 3.15 12.17
CA ILE A 239 10.56 3.29 10.91
C ILE A 239 10.95 2.16 9.95
N THR A 240 12.25 1.91 9.73
CA THR A 240 12.76 0.82 8.87
C THR A 240 12.20 -0.53 9.28
N THR A 241 12.26 -0.84 10.58
CA THR A 241 11.76 -2.11 11.11
C THR A 241 10.28 -2.27 10.84
N PHE A 242 9.48 -1.23 11.08
CA PHE A 242 8.04 -1.30 10.85
C PHE A 242 7.67 -1.30 9.36
N MET A 243 8.39 -0.60 8.48
CA MET A 243 8.22 -0.75 7.04
C MET A 243 8.36 -2.22 6.62
N ILE A 244 9.45 -2.88 7.04
CA ILE A 244 9.68 -4.30 6.73
C ILE A 244 8.57 -5.19 7.33
N LEU A 245 8.14 -4.94 8.56
CA LEU A 245 7.08 -5.69 9.21
C LEU A 245 5.72 -5.53 8.51
N PHE A 246 5.32 -4.31 8.11
CA PHE A 246 4.08 -4.10 7.36
C PHE A 246 4.12 -4.73 5.96
N GLY A 247 5.30 -4.93 5.38
CA GLY A 247 5.51 -5.67 4.13
C GLY A 247 5.37 -7.19 4.25
N VAL A 248 5.28 -7.76 5.45
CA VAL A 248 5.05 -9.19 5.67
C VAL A 248 3.57 -9.53 5.56
N ASN A 249 3.26 -10.72 5.05
CA ASN A 249 1.89 -11.25 5.00
C ASN A 249 1.23 -11.27 6.40
N PHE A 250 0.09 -10.62 6.57
CA PHE A 250 -0.60 -10.54 7.87
C PHE A 250 -1.04 -11.91 8.43
N THR A 251 -1.18 -12.93 7.57
CA THR A 251 -1.42 -14.32 8.00
C THR A 251 -0.26 -14.87 8.86
N PHE A 252 0.98 -14.41 8.61
CA PHE A 252 2.14 -14.77 9.40
C PHE A 252 1.96 -14.37 10.88
N TYR A 253 1.54 -13.14 11.14
CA TYR A 253 1.27 -12.65 12.49
C TYR A 253 0.13 -13.41 13.16
N PHE A 254 -0.94 -13.70 12.41
CA PHE A 254 -2.02 -14.54 12.92
C PHE A 254 -1.54 -15.93 13.35
N CYS A 255 -0.67 -16.55 12.55
CA CYS A 255 -0.10 -17.86 12.89
C CYS A 255 0.80 -17.80 14.13
N ILE A 256 1.57 -16.72 14.30
CA ILE A 256 2.38 -16.49 15.52
C ILE A 256 1.47 -16.36 16.74
N LEU A 257 0.43 -15.51 16.69
CA LEU A 257 -0.52 -15.30 17.78
C LEU A 257 -1.25 -16.60 18.17
N LYS A 258 -1.51 -17.49 17.21
CA LYS A 258 -2.12 -18.82 17.43
C LYS A 258 -1.08 -19.91 17.74
N LYS A 259 0.19 -19.57 17.94
CA LYS A 259 1.30 -20.50 18.24
C LYS A 259 1.45 -21.64 17.22
N LYS A 260 1.10 -21.38 15.95
CA LYS A 260 1.22 -22.35 14.84
C LYS A 260 2.63 -22.30 14.20
N ILE A 261 3.66 -22.57 14.99
CA ILE A 261 5.08 -22.40 14.60
C ILE A 261 5.45 -23.20 13.33
N LYS A 262 4.92 -24.43 13.18
CA LYS A 262 5.16 -25.24 11.96
C LYS A 262 4.62 -24.59 10.68
N GLN A 263 3.53 -23.82 10.75
CA GLN A 263 3.00 -23.09 9.61
C GLN A 263 3.85 -21.84 9.31
N VAL A 264 4.34 -21.17 10.33
CA VAL A 264 5.24 -20.01 10.21
C VAL A 264 6.53 -20.39 9.47
N SER A 265 7.20 -21.48 9.87
CA SER A 265 8.45 -21.93 9.26
C SER A 265 8.27 -22.49 7.83
N SER A 266 7.05 -22.84 7.43
CA SER A 266 6.75 -23.31 6.07
C SER A 266 6.35 -22.19 5.08
N MET A 267 6.23 -20.93 5.55
CA MET A 267 5.88 -19.78 4.70
C MET A 267 7.08 -19.37 3.83
N THR A 268 7.24 -20.04 2.68
CA THR A 268 8.37 -19.81 1.76
C THR A 268 8.42 -18.37 1.22
N GLU A 269 7.26 -17.72 1.07
CA GLU A 269 7.19 -16.31 0.65
C GLU A 269 7.88 -15.37 1.64
N VAL A 270 7.55 -15.48 2.93
CA VAL A 270 8.12 -14.63 3.98
C VAL A 270 9.63 -14.84 4.11
N LEU A 271 10.08 -16.10 4.05
CA LEU A 271 11.51 -16.42 4.09
C LEU A 271 12.26 -15.85 2.87
N ALA A 272 11.70 -15.96 1.67
CA ALA A 272 12.28 -15.38 0.46
C ALA A 272 12.32 -13.84 0.54
N TYR A 273 11.25 -13.20 1.01
CA TYR A 273 11.18 -11.77 1.23
C TYR A 273 12.29 -11.28 2.16
N LEU A 274 12.45 -11.90 3.33
CA LEU A 274 13.51 -11.54 4.28
C LEU A 274 14.91 -11.82 3.73
N ALA A 275 15.10 -12.91 2.96
CA ALA A 275 16.37 -13.22 2.32
C ALA A 275 16.74 -12.18 1.24
N ILE A 276 15.77 -11.74 0.42
CA ILE A 276 15.98 -10.68 -0.57
C ILE A 276 16.40 -9.37 0.12
N ILE A 277 15.71 -8.99 1.19
CA ILE A 277 16.04 -7.79 1.98
C ILE A 277 17.47 -7.90 2.52
N ALA A 278 17.80 -8.98 3.21
CA ALA A 278 19.13 -9.17 3.82
C ALA A 278 20.24 -9.14 2.75
N ALA A 279 20.06 -9.85 1.63
CA ALA A 279 21.04 -9.87 0.55
C ALA A 279 21.22 -8.48 -0.08
N SER A 280 20.12 -7.75 -0.32
CA SER A 280 20.17 -6.40 -0.88
C SER A 280 20.83 -5.40 0.06
N ILE A 281 20.51 -5.45 1.37
CA ILE A 281 21.14 -4.60 2.38
C ILE A 281 22.65 -4.85 2.40
N LEU A 282 23.07 -6.10 2.46
CA LEU A 282 24.50 -6.44 2.49
C LEU A 282 25.21 -5.96 1.20
N ALA A 283 24.66 -6.27 0.03
CA ALA A 283 25.24 -5.87 -1.25
C ALA A 283 25.39 -4.35 -1.38
N ILE A 284 24.34 -3.59 -1.02
CA ILE A 284 24.37 -2.13 -1.06
C ILE A 284 25.33 -1.58 -0.01
N THR A 285 25.32 -2.09 1.24
CA THR A 285 26.21 -1.64 2.32
C THR A 285 27.69 -1.69 1.89
N PHE A 286 28.12 -2.81 1.33
CA PHE A 286 29.51 -2.95 0.85
C PHE A 286 29.80 -2.01 -0.32
N ASN A 287 28.86 -1.81 -1.21
CA ASN A 287 29.05 -0.97 -2.40
C ASN A 287 29.12 0.54 -2.07
N ILE A 288 28.40 1.01 -1.02
CA ILE A 288 28.37 2.42 -0.63
C ILE A 288 29.29 2.74 0.56
N SER A 289 29.99 1.75 1.13
CA SER A 289 30.78 1.91 2.35
C SER A 289 31.85 3.00 2.26
N GLY A 290 32.42 3.23 1.08
CA GLY A 290 33.42 4.30 0.86
C GLY A 290 32.86 5.72 0.89
N GLY A 291 31.54 5.91 0.83
CA GLY A 291 30.89 7.23 0.86
C GLY A 291 30.39 7.66 2.25
N PHE A 292 30.56 6.82 3.28
CA PHE A 292 30.09 7.09 4.64
C PHE A 292 31.20 7.02 5.66
N SER A 293 31.05 7.71 6.79
CA SER A 293 32.07 7.78 7.86
C SER A 293 32.27 6.44 8.58
N SER A 294 31.30 5.53 8.54
CA SER A 294 31.39 4.20 9.14
C SER A 294 30.56 3.16 8.38
N LEU A 295 30.97 1.89 8.47
CA LEU A 295 30.19 0.77 7.90
C LEU A 295 28.79 0.67 8.52
N PHE A 296 28.64 1.03 9.78
CA PHE A 296 27.33 1.05 10.46
C PHE A 296 26.41 2.11 9.86
N GLN A 297 26.92 3.29 9.52
CA GLN A 297 26.13 4.33 8.88
C GLN A 297 25.72 3.91 7.45
N ALA A 298 26.63 3.32 6.68
CA ALA A 298 26.32 2.75 5.37
C ALA A 298 25.23 1.65 5.48
N PHE A 299 25.35 0.75 6.45
CA PHE A 299 24.35 -0.29 6.73
C PHE A 299 22.98 0.33 7.10
N HIS A 300 22.97 1.35 7.95
CA HIS A 300 21.74 2.01 8.38
C HIS A 300 20.96 2.61 7.20
N HIS A 301 21.64 3.39 6.34
CA HIS A 301 21.01 3.99 5.18
C HIS A 301 20.65 2.96 4.11
N ALA A 302 21.48 1.93 3.90
CA ALA A 302 21.15 0.81 3.02
C ALA A 302 19.89 0.07 3.49
N ALA A 303 19.79 -0.24 4.80
CA ALA A 303 18.65 -0.91 5.39
C ALA A 303 17.37 -0.07 5.26
N PHE A 304 17.46 1.25 5.49
CA PHE A 304 16.34 2.16 5.35
C PHE A 304 15.84 2.19 3.91
N GLN A 305 16.73 2.41 2.92
CA GLN A 305 16.33 2.50 1.51
C GLN A 305 15.82 1.16 0.96
N VAL A 306 16.47 0.04 1.29
CA VAL A 306 15.98 -1.29 0.89
C VAL A 306 14.61 -1.56 1.51
N GLY A 307 14.44 -1.28 2.82
CA GLY A 307 13.16 -1.42 3.50
C GLY A 307 12.08 -0.57 2.85
N SER A 308 12.37 0.71 2.60
CA SER A 308 11.45 1.65 1.97
C SER A 308 11.01 1.21 0.58
N ILE A 309 11.95 0.82 -0.28
CA ILE A 309 11.68 0.50 -1.68
C ILE A 309 10.97 -0.86 -1.85
N ILE A 310 11.45 -1.93 -1.16
CA ILE A 310 10.83 -3.27 -1.33
C ILE A 310 9.43 -3.34 -0.74
N THR A 311 9.16 -2.56 0.31
CA THR A 311 7.82 -2.47 0.90
C THR A 311 6.93 -1.49 0.17
N THR A 312 7.48 -0.81 -0.84
CA THR A 312 6.80 0.24 -1.59
C THR A 312 6.32 1.40 -0.71
N THR A 313 7.09 1.74 0.33
CA THR A 313 6.77 2.86 1.22
C THR A 313 7.22 4.21 0.63
N GLY A 314 8.42 4.30 0.03
CA GLY A 314 8.89 5.52 -0.61
C GLY A 314 9.55 6.56 0.31
N PHE A 315 9.67 6.34 1.62
CA PHE A 315 10.44 7.23 2.50
C PHE A 315 11.93 7.22 2.15
N SER A 316 12.61 8.36 2.33
CA SER A 316 14.05 8.47 2.13
C SER A 316 14.74 9.13 3.32
N THR A 317 16.01 8.78 3.55
CA THR A 317 16.89 9.40 4.55
C THR A 317 18.10 10.07 3.91
N VAL A 318 18.39 9.76 2.67
CA VAL A 318 19.50 10.28 1.86
C VAL A 318 19.11 10.27 0.39
N ASP A 319 19.74 11.12 -0.42
CA ASP A 319 19.58 11.09 -1.86
C ASP A 319 20.37 9.91 -2.46
N PHE A 320 19.68 8.81 -2.72
CA PHE A 320 20.27 7.60 -3.31
C PHE A 320 20.63 7.75 -4.80
N ASN A 321 20.25 8.87 -5.46
CA ASN A 321 20.70 9.13 -6.82
C ASN A 321 22.23 9.34 -6.90
N GLN A 322 22.83 9.74 -5.77
CA GLN A 322 24.28 9.89 -5.63
C GLN A 322 25.02 8.56 -5.43
N TRP A 323 24.29 7.47 -5.20
CA TRP A 323 24.88 6.16 -4.97
C TRP A 323 25.42 5.53 -6.26
N PRO A 324 26.41 4.62 -6.16
CA PRO A 324 26.92 3.89 -7.33
C PRO A 324 25.82 3.17 -8.12
N GLY A 325 26.02 3.05 -9.42
CA GLY A 325 25.04 2.47 -10.35
C GLY A 325 24.52 1.09 -9.93
N PHE A 326 25.38 0.24 -9.37
CA PHE A 326 25.00 -1.08 -8.86
C PHE A 326 23.92 -0.99 -7.76
N SER A 327 24.12 -0.12 -6.76
CA SER A 327 23.14 0.08 -5.66
C SER A 327 21.83 0.62 -6.18
N ARG A 328 21.86 1.61 -7.09
CA ARG A 328 20.65 2.14 -7.74
C ARG A 328 19.89 1.08 -8.52
N THR A 329 20.60 0.23 -9.26
CA THR A 329 19.99 -0.88 -10.02
C THR A 329 19.30 -1.88 -9.12
N ILE A 330 19.90 -2.22 -7.95
CA ILE A 330 19.25 -3.07 -6.95
C ILE A 330 17.95 -2.41 -6.49
N LEU A 331 17.96 -1.13 -6.11
CA LEU A 331 16.77 -0.43 -5.64
C LEU A 331 15.65 -0.43 -6.70
N VAL A 332 15.98 -0.10 -7.95
CA VAL A 332 15.01 -0.15 -9.06
C VAL A 332 14.45 -1.58 -9.25
N THR A 333 15.29 -2.61 -9.14
CA THR A 333 14.84 -4.00 -9.23
C THR A 333 13.87 -4.35 -8.08
N LEU A 334 14.14 -3.86 -6.87
CA LEU A 334 13.27 -4.08 -5.70
C LEU A 334 11.90 -3.42 -5.84
N MET A 335 11.75 -2.30 -6.57
CA MET A 335 10.44 -1.70 -6.89
C MET A 335 9.53 -2.72 -7.58
N PHE A 336 10.06 -3.51 -8.52
CA PHE A 336 9.28 -4.54 -9.22
C PHE A 336 8.97 -5.74 -8.32
N VAL A 337 9.92 -6.14 -7.47
CA VAL A 337 9.76 -7.29 -6.57
C VAL A 337 8.59 -7.08 -5.62
N GLY A 338 8.58 -5.94 -4.94
CA GLY A 338 7.55 -5.57 -3.98
C GLY A 338 7.54 -6.42 -2.70
N ALA A 339 6.46 -6.29 -1.93
CA ALA A 339 6.28 -6.97 -0.64
C ALA A 339 5.57 -8.34 -0.75
N CYS A 340 5.24 -8.96 0.38
CA CYS A 340 4.48 -10.21 0.43
C CYS A 340 3.01 -10.02 0.00
N ALA A 341 2.40 -11.04 -0.58
CA ALA A 341 0.95 -11.04 -0.81
C ALA A 341 0.21 -11.04 0.54
N GLY A 342 -0.87 -10.22 0.63
CA GLY A 342 -1.60 -10.07 1.90
C GLY A 342 -0.85 -9.23 2.94
N SER A 343 0.02 -8.33 2.50
CA SER A 343 0.59 -7.20 3.23
C SER A 343 0.03 -5.88 2.69
N THR A 344 0.41 -4.76 3.29
CA THR A 344 0.05 -3.41 2.78
C THR A 344 0.86 -2.99 1.56
N GLY A 345 2.09 -3.54 1.38
CA GLY A 345 3.00 -3.14 0.30
C GLY A 345 2.49 -3.45 -1.11
N GLY A 346 2.95 -2.69 -2.10
CA GLY A 346 2.64 -2.80 -3.53
C GLY A 346 3.53 -3.78 -4.31
N GLY A 347 3.81 -3.47 -5.57
CA GLY A 347 4.65 -4.26 -6.49
C GLY A 347 4.01 -5.53 -7.03
N ILE A 348 4.78 -6.32 -7.78
CA ILE A 348 4.33 -7.61 -8.37
C ILE A 348 4.00 -8.62 -7.29
N LYS A 349 4.60 -8.55 -6.12
CA LYS A 349 4.57 -9.46 -4.96
C LYS A 349 5.55 -10.63 -5.09
N VAL A 350 6.26 -10.87 -3.98
CA VAL A 350 7.25 -11.96 -3.87
C VAL A 350 6.64 -13.32 -4.24
N SER A 351 5.40 -13.61 -3.84
CA SER A 351 4.71 -14.86 -4.17
C SER A 351 4.59 -15.12 -5.67
N ARG A 352 4.27 -14.08 -6.48
CA ARG A 352 4.15 -14.23 -7.93
C ARG A 352 5.51 -14.47 -8.57
N ILE A 353 6.55 -13.78 -8.11
CA ILE A 353 7.93 -13.99 -8.59
C ILE A 353 8.39 -15.39 -8.27
N LEU A 354 8.15 -15.90 -7.07
CA LEU A 354 8.47 -17.28 -6.70
C LEU A 354 7.73 -18.32 -7.56
N LEU A 355 6.44 -18.07 -7.84
CA LEU A 355 5.65 -18.95 -8.71
C LEU A 355 6.18 -18.92 -10.15
N LEU A 356 6.57 -17.75 -10.65
CA LEU A 356 7.18 -17.60 -11.97
C LEU A 356 8.48 -18.37 -12.06
N LEU A 357 9.43 -18.18 -11.11
CA LEU A 357 10.71 -18.86 -11.10
C LEU A 357 10.56 -20.39 -11.00
N LYS A 358 9.65 -20.87 -10.14
CA LYS A 358 9.33 -22.30 -10.02
C LYS A 358 8.65 -22.84 -11.28
N GLY A 359 7.82 -22.04 -11.94
CA GLY A 359 7.20 -22.36 -13.23
C GLY A 359 8.24 -22.53 -14.32
N ILE A 360 9.16 -21.56 -14.46
CA ILE A 360 10.28 -21.63 -15.41
C ILE A 360 11.14 -22.88 -15.14
N GLY A 361 11.50 -23.14 -13.88
CA GLY A 361 12.25 -24.33 -13.49
C GLY A 361 11.54 -25.66 -13.85
N ARG A 362 10.19 -25.68 -13.76
CA ARG A 362 9.37 -26.80 -14.22
C ARG A 362 9.45 -26.97 -15.72
N GLU A 363 9.26 -25.92 -16.51
CA GLU A 363 9.31 -25.97 -17.98
C GLU A 363 10.69 -26.44 -18.49
N ILE A 364 11.78 -25.90 -17.96
CA ILE A 364 13.14 -26.32 -18.25
C ILE A 364 13.31 -27.84 -17.94
N SER A 365 12.81 -28.25 -16.78
CA SER A 365 12.92 -29.67 -16.40
C SER A 365 12.09 -30.60 -17.28
N LEU A 366 10.92 -30.15 -17.76
CA LEU A 366 10.10 -30.93 -18.72
C LEU A 366 10.77 -30.99 -20.11
N ALA A 367 11.42 -29.88 -20.53
CA ALA A 367 12.18 -29.88 -21.77
C ALA A 367 13.36 -30.89 -21.75
N LEU A 368 14.05 -31.01 -20.60
CA LEU A 368 15.15 -31.94 -20.42
C LEU A 368 14.68 -33.41 -20.20
N HIS A 369 13.53 -33.57 -19.53
CA HIS A 369 12.97 -34.88 -19.17
C HIS A 369 11.46 -34.92 -19.51
N PRO A 370 11.07 -35.08 -20.77
CA PRO A 370 9.66 -34.95 -21.22
C PRO A 370 8.67 -35.94 -20.56
N ARG A 371 9.17 -37.08 -20.06
CA ARG A 371 8.32 -38.09 -19.39
C ARG A 371 8.15 -37.84 -17.88
N SER A 372 8.81 -36.81 -17.33
CA SER A 372 8.70 -36.50 -15.89
C SER A 372 7.41 -35.75 -15.56
N VAL A 373 6.75 -36.12 -14.47
CA VAL A 373 5.58 -35.36 -13.94
C VAL A 373 6.06 -34.50 -12.79
N LYS A 374 6.40 -33.24 -13.08
CA LYS A 374 6.77 -32.25 -12.05
C LYS A 374 5.62 -31.28 -11.77
N ARG A 375 5.24 -31.16 -10.50
CA ARG A 375 4.24 -30.20 -10.03
C ARG A 375 4.92 -29.08 -9.26
N VAL A 376 4.51 -27.84 -9.53
CA VAL A 376 4.95 -26.68 -8.74
C VAL A 376 4.36 -26.78 -7.34
N ARG A 377 5.19 -26.61 -6.31
CA ARG A 377 4.76 -26.59 -4.90
C ARG A 377 5.10 -25.26 -4.25
N MET A 378 4.16 -24.74 -3.44
CA MET A 378 4.34 -23.57 -2.61
C MET A 378 3.76 -23.85 -1.22
N GLU A 379 4.51 -23.54 -0.17
CA GLU A 379 4.11 -23.80 1.23
C GLU A 379 3.69 -25.26 1.48
N GLY A 380 4.39 -26.21 0.88
CA GLY A 380 4.10 -27.65 1.01
C GLY A 380 2.89 -28.16 0.20
N ARG A 381 2.16 -27.29 -0.50
CA ARG A 381 0.98 -27.63 -1.30
C ARG A 381 1.28 -27.56 -2.79
N THR A 382 0.63 -28.42 -3.55
CA THR A 382 0.68 -28.35 -5.03
C THR A 382 -0.14 -27.15 -5.50
N VAL A 383 0.45 -26.35 -6.38
CA VAL A 383 -0.22 -25.20 -6.99
C VAL A 383 -0.97 -25.68 -8.24
N GLU A 384 -2.22 -25.28 -8.37
CA GLU A 384 -3.05 -25.57 -9.53
C GLU A 384 -2.51 -24.89 -10.79
N THR A 385 -2.61 -25.54 -11.93
CA THR A 385 -2.11 -25.02 -13.22
C THR A 385 -2.82 -23.71 -13.61
N GLU A 386 -4.07 -23.54 -13.21
CA GLU A 386 -4.84 -22.29 -13.44
C GLU A 386 -4.23 -21.10 -12.71
N VAL A 387 -3.72 -21.29 -11.50
CA VAL A 387 -3.03 -20.23 -10.75
C VAL A 387 -1.75 -19.80 -11.46
N ILE A 388 -0.97 -20.74 -11.97
CA ILE A 388 0.26 -20.44 -12.72
C ILE A 388 -0.08 -19.68 -14.01
N ARG A 389 -1.11 -20.15 -14.75
CA ARG A 389 -1.60 -19.45 -15.95
C ARG A 389 -2.05 -18.01 -15.63
N SER A 390 -2.77 -17.82 -14.54
CA SER A 390 -3.22 -16.50 -14.08
C SER A 390 -2.05 -15.56 -13.74
N VAL A 391 -0.99 -16.08 -13.10
CA VAL A 391 0.23 -15.31 -12.80
C VAL A 391 0.94 -14.90 -14.10
N ASN A 392 1.06 -15.82 -15.07
CA ASN A 392 1.69 -15.50 -16.36
C ASN A 392 0.89 -14.45 -17.14
N ALA A 393 -0.45 -14.57 -17.16
CA ALA A 393 -1.32 -13.60 -17.80
C ALA A 393 -1.23 -12.22 -17.13
N TYR A 394 -1.18 -12.18 -15.77
CA TYR A 394 -0.96 -10.96 -15.01
C TYR A 394 0.36 -10.29 -15.40
N LEU A 395 1.47 -11.04 -15.45
CA LEU A 395 2.77 -10.50 -15.81
C LEU A 395 2.82 -9.98 -17.24
N ALA A 396 2.19 -10.70 -18.20
CA ALA A 396 2.09 -10.23 -19.58
C ALA A 396 1.32 -8.91 -19.67
N LEU A 397 0.16 -8.83 -19.01
CA LEU A 397 -0.64 -7.60 -18.97
C LEU A 397 0.10 -6.46 -18.27
N TYR A 398 0.78 -6.77 -17.16
CA TYR A 398 1.60 -5.80 -16.44
C TYR A 398 2.68 -5.20 -17.35
N MET A 399 3.41 -6.02 -18.10
CA MET A 399 4.45 -5.54 -19.03
C MET A 399 3.88 -4.71 -20.16
N ILE A 400 2.72 -5.08 -20.71
CA ILE A 400 2.03 -4.29 -21.75
C ILE A 400 1.65 -2.90 -21.20
N ILE A 401 1.04 -2.85 -20.01
CA ILE A 401 0.66 -1.58 -19.38
C ILE A 401 1.91 -0.75 -19.05
N PHE A 402 2.97 -1.38 -18.52
CA PHE A 402 4.22 -0.70 -18.21
C PHE A 402 4.83 -0.02 -19.44
N VAL A 403 5.00 -0.76 -20.53
CA VAL A 403 5.56 -0.23 -21.79
C VAL A 403 4.66 0.87 -22.36
N ALA A 404 3.35 0.65 -22.38
CA ALA A 404 2.41 1.66 -22.86
C ALA A 404 2.49 2.95 -22.01
N SER A 405 2.59 2.81 -20.68
CA SER A 405 2.74 3.97 -19.78
C SER A 405 4.05 4.71 -20.00
N VAL A 406 5.18 4.00 -20.18
CA VAL A 406 6.47 4.62 -20.50
C VAL A 406 6.39 5.40 -21.82
N LEU A 407 5.75 4.84 -22.85
CA LEU A 407 5.54 5.53 -24.12
C LEU A 407 4.70 6.79 -23.97
N ILE A 408 3.63 6.75 -23.18
CA ILE A 408 2.78 7.93 -22.94
C ILE A 408 3.57 9.02 -22.19
N VAL A 409 4.27 8.64 -21.12
CA VAL A 409 5.05 9.60 -20.32
C VAL A 409 6.22 10.18 -21.11
N SER A 410 6.77 9.44 -22.08
CA SER A 410 7.86 9.95 -22.94
C SER A 410 7.44 11.11 -23.84
N LEU A 411 6.14 11.38 -24.01
CA LEU A 411 5.65 12.56 -24.72
C LEU A 411 6.01 13.88 -24.01
N ASP A 412 6.38 13.82 -22.72
CA ASP A 412 6.86 14.97 -21.93
C ASP A 412 8.35 15.30 -22.16
N GLU A 413 8.98 14.67 -23.15
CA GLU A 413 10.37 14.92 -23.60
C GLU A 413 11.45 14.81 -22.50
N LYS A 414 11.20 14.06 -21.42
CA LYS A 414 12.20 13.73 -20.40
C LYS A 414 13.09 12.58 -20.88
N ASP A 415 14.26 12.43 -20.23
CA ASP A 415 15.18 11.33 -20.52
C ASP A 415 14.57 9.95 -20.22
N LEU A 416 15.06 8.93 -20.91
CA LEU A 416 14.52 7.56 -20.80
C LEU A 416 14.57 7.02 -19.37
N VAL A 417 15.62 7.34 -18.60
CA VAL A 417 15.76 6.86 -17.22
C VAL A 417 14.69 7.47 -16.34
N THR A 418 14.45 8.77 -16.47
CA THR A 418 13.38 9.48 -15.74
C THR A 418 12.00 8.91 -16.08
N ASN A 419 11.67 8.75 -17.38
CA ASN A 419 10.39 8.19 -17.80
C ASN A 419 10.20 6.76 -17.29
N PHE A 420 11.23 5.92 -17.42
CA PHE A 420 11.20 4.54 -16.96
C PHE A 420 11.01 4.44 -15.44
N THR A 421 11.78 5.21 -14.66
CA THR A 421 11.72 5.13 -13.18
C THR A 421 10.46 5.78 -12.62
N ALA A 422 9.94 6.85 -13.23
CA ALA A 422 8.67 7.45 -12.86
C ALA A 422 7.51 6.45 -13.02
N VAL A 423 7.45 5.76 -14.17
CA VAL A 423 6.44 4.71 -14.39
C VAL A 423 6.69 3.50 -13.47
N ALA A 424 7.96 3.12 -13.24
CA ALA A 424 8.28 2.02 -12.32
C ALA A 424 7.80 2.34 -10.89
N ALA A 425 8.05 3.55 -10.40
CA ALA A 425 7.59 3.98 -9.08
C ALA A 425 6.06 4.00 -8.99
N THR A 426 5.38 4.70 -9.90
CA THR A 426 3.92 4.88 -9.84
C THR A 426 3.15 3.58 -10.08
N LEU A 427 3.56 2.75 -11.04
CA LEU A 427 2.88 1.48 -11.36
C LEU A 427 3.10 0.42 -10.28
N ASN A 428 4.27 0.41 -9.63
CA ASN A 428 4.55 -0.49 -8.51
C ASN A 428 4.11 0.08 -7.16
N ASN A 429 3.66 1.32 -7.15
CA ASN A 429 3.13 1.99 -5.97
C ASN A 429 4.22 2.24 -4.89
N VAL A 430 5.39 2.79 -5.30
CA VAL A 430 6.59 3.02 -4.46
C VAL A 430 6.78 4.51 -4.21
#